data_c5aaa61994a4303607f3ea58b0c79a36
#
_entry.id   c5aaa61994a4303607f3ea58b0c79a36
#
_cell.length_a   1.000
_cell.length_b   1.000
_cell.length_c   1.000
_cell.angle_alpha   90.00
_cell.angle_beta   90.00
_cell.angle_gamma   90.00
#
_symmetry.space_group_name_H-M   'P 1'
#
loop_
_entity.id
_entity.type
_entity.pdbx_description
1 polymer ?
#
loop_
_entity_poly.entity_id
_entity_poly.type
_entity_poly.pdbx_seq_one_letter_code
_entity_poly.pdbx_strand_id
1 'polypeptide(L)'
;MTQMTVELLKATLPKAMQSSATQGWADHINAIVLDPEVAEEVRNNFLSYTKVLQEGKFKTESYLDAVTYVTHKLMGYSNQDAYFKTFPQRYQTLVARGISAKDLSAYVAAYHSNKLVNLILEQSIVPSWLLNRDVYQ
;
A
#
# COMPACT_ATOMS: atom_id res chain seq x y z
N MET A 1 14.85 11.64 6.83
CA MET A 1 13.93 10.49 6.75
C MET A 1 12.62 10.82 7.44
N THR A 2 11.51 10.52 6.79
CA THR A 2 10.19 10.84 7.33
C THR A 2 9.70 9.70 8.21
N GLN A 3 9.53 9.97 9.49
CA GLN A 3 8.88 9.04 10.41
C GLN A 3 7.40 9.40 10.49
N MET A 4 6.54 8.40 10.59
CA MET A 4 5.11 8.64 10.81
C MET A 4 4.91 9.11 12.24
N THR A 5 4.12 10.16 12.40
CA THR A 5 3.78 10.73 13.71
C THR A 5 2.27 10.89 13.82
N VAL A 6 1.78 11.05 15.05
CA VAL A 6 0.36 11.32 15.30
C VAL A 6 -0.06 12.62 14.61
N GLU A 7 0.79 13.63 14.61
CA GLU A 7 0.51 14.93 13.98
C GLU A 7 0.33 14.79 12.47
N LEU A 8 1.20 13.99 11.80
CA LEU A 8 1.07 13.73 10.37
C LEU A 8 -0.20 12.95 10.07
N LEU A 9 -0.56 11.97 10.89
CA LEU A 9 -1.80 11.23 10.71
C LEU A 9 -3.02 12.14 10.85
N LYS A 10 -3.02 13.02 11.85
CA LYS A 10 -4.12 13.99 12.02
C LYS A 10 -4.23 14.94 10.83
N ALA A 11 -3.10 15.35 10.28
CA ALA A 11 -3.07 16.29 9.16
C ALA A 11 -3.51 15.67 7.84
N THR A 12 -3.30 14.36 7.66
CA THR A 12 -3.49 13.70 6.36
C THR A 12 -4.73 12.82 6.27
N LEU A 13 -5.16 12.21 7.38
CA LEU A 13 -6.33 11.33 7.35
C LEU A 13 -7.63 12.13 7.27
N PRO A 14 -8.62 11.67 6.51
CA PRO A 14 -9.95 12.28 6.50
C PRO A 14 -10.58 12.28 7.90
N LYS A 15 -11.50 13.20 8.12
CA LYS A 15 -12.16 13.35 9.41
C LYS A 15 -12.76 12.03 9.93
N ALA A 16 -13.34 11.25 9.03
CA ALA A 16 -13.96 9.96 9.38
C ALA A 16 -12.94 8.93 9.88
N MET A 17 -11.65 9.13 9.63
CA MET A 17 -10.58 8.20 10.00
C MET A 17 -9.67 8.76 11.11
N GLN A 18 -10.05 9.86 11.73
CA GLN A 18 -9.23 10.50 12.77
C GLN A 18 -9.01 9.60 13.99
N SER A 19 -9.90 8.64 14.24
CA SER A 19 -9.71 7.65 15.30
C SER A 19 -8.44 6.81 15.11
N SER A 20 -7.92 6.73 13.88
CA SER A 20 -6.67 6.04 13.57
C SER A 20 -5.43 6.91 13.79
N ALA A 21 -5.59 8.20 14.10
CA ALA A 21 -4.45 9.09 14.35
C ALA A 21 -3.95 8.91 15.78
N THR A 22 -3.38 7.74 16.07
CA THR A 22 -2.88 7.34 17.39
C THR A 22 -1.41 7.01 17.32
N GLN A 23 -0.74 7.01 18.46
CA GLN A 23 0.65 6.59 18.56
C GLN A 23 0.81 5.12 18.14
N GLY A 24 -0.15 4.27 18.49
CA GLY A 24 -0.12 2.86 18.08
C GLY A 24 -0.10 2.70 16.56
N TRP A 25 -0.92 3.46 15.84
CA TRP A 25 -0.92 3.43 14.39
C TRP A 25 0.36 4.01 13.79
N ALA A 26 0.87 5.11 14.35
CA ALA A 26 2.14 5.69 13.89
C ALA A 26 3.27 4.67 14.05
N ASP A 27 3.36 4.03 15.21
CA ASP A 27 4.38 3.01 15.46
C ASP A 27 4.24 1.81 14.54
N HIS A 28 3.00 1.37 14.29
CA HIS A 28 2.72 0.25 13.40
C HIS A 28 3.19 0.55 11.96
N ILE A 29 2.86 1.73 11.45
CA ILE A 29 3.27 2.15 10.11
C ILE A 29 4.80 2.21 10.00
N ASN A 30 5.47 2.73 11.02
CA ASN A 30 6.92 2.82 11.03
C ASN A 30 7.60 1.45 11.07
N ALA A 31 6.93 0.44 11.60
CA ALA A 31 7.50 -0.90 11.80
C ALA A 31 7.03 -1.94 10.78
N ILE A 32 6.13 -1.58 9.84
CA ILE A 32 5.48 -2.57 8.98
C ILE A 32 6.43 -3.25 8.00
N VAL A 33 7.51 -2.59 7.63
CA VAL A 33 8.51 -3.11 6.71
C VAL A 33 9.88 -2.98 7.37
N LEU A 34 10.67 -4.06 7.32
CA LEU A 34 12.00 -4.07 7.93
C LEU A 34 13.05 -3.34 7.10
N ASP A 35 12.96 -3.40 5.77
CA ASP A 35 13.91 -2.72 4.89
C ASP A 35 13.72 -1.21 5.00
N PRO A 36 14.75 -0.44 5.41
CA PRO A 36 14.61 1.00 5.62
C PRO A 36 14.20 1.79 4.37
N GLU A 37 14.69 1.41 3.19
CA GLU A 37 14.35 2.09 1.94
C GLU A 37 12.88 1.87 1.58
N VAL A 38 12.42 0.63 1.68
CA VAL A 38 11.03 0.28 1.42
C VAL A 38 10.13 0.94 2.45
N ALA A 39 10.52 0.92 3.72
CA ALA A 39 9.75 1.54 4.80
C ALA A 39 9.55 3.04 4.55
N GLU A 40 10.59 3.73 4.11
CA GLU A 40 10.50 5.16 3.78
C GLU A 40 9.53 5.40 2.62
N GLU A 41 9.61 4.58 1.56
CA GLU A 41 8.70 4.70 0.43
C GLU A 41 7.25 4.41 0.84
N VAL A 42 7.02 3.43 1.71
CA VAL A 42 5.68 3.14 2.23
C VAL A 42 5.14 4.37 2.98
N ARG A 43 5.94 4.97 3.86
CA ARG A 43 5.50 6.16 4.60
C ARG A 43 5.20 7.34 3.68
N ASN A 44 6.09 7.60 2.72
CA ASN A 44 5.89 8.69 1.76
C ASN A 44 4.63 8.46 0.92
N ASN A 45 4.41 7.24 0.45
CA ASN A 45 3.25 6.89 -0.35
C ASN A 45 1.96 6.93 0.49
N PHE A 46 2.03 6.51 1.75
CA PHE A 46 0.89 6.62 2.67
C PHE A 46 0.41 8.07 2.74
N LEU A 47 1.32 9.01 2.89
CA LEU A 47 0.99 10.44 2.97
C LEU A 47 0.54 10.99 1.61
N SER A 48 1.14 10.53 0.52
CA SER A 48 0.87 11.06 -0.81
C SER A 48 -0.47 10.63 -1.38
N TYR A 49 -0.96 9.44 -1.04
CA TYR A 49 -2.16 8.87 -1.66
C TYR A 49 -3.41 8.98 -0.80
N THR A 50 -3.36 9.72 0.30
CA THR A 50 -4.52 9.88 1.19
C THR A 50 -5.78 10.40 0.50
N LYS A 51 -5.61 11.08 -0.64
CA LYS A 51 -6.73 11.60 -1.42
C LYS A 51 -7.71 10.50 -1.85
N VAL A 52 -7.24 9.27 -2.09
CA VAL A 52 -8.12 8.17 -2.48
C VAL A 52 -9.11 7.80 -1.37
N LEU A 53 -8.80 8.13 -0.13
CA LEU A 53 -9.68 7.85 1.00
C LEU A 53 -10.98 8.65 0.96
N GLN A 54 -11.05 9.71 0.14
CA GLN A 54 -12.25 10.50 -0.06
C GLN A 54 -13.19 9.87 -1.07
N GLU A 55 -12.72 8.88 -1.85
CA GLU A 55 -13.49 8.27 -2.93
C GLU A 55 -14.28 7.03 -2.48
N GLY A 56 -14.21 6.69 -1.20
CA GLY A 56 -14.94 5.57 -0.64
C GLY A 56 -14.69 5.43 0.85
N LYS A 57 -15.40 4.47 1.45
CA LYS A 57 -15.22 4.16 2.87
C LYS A 57 -14.20 3.03 3.00
N PHE A 58 -12.99 3.35 3.38
CA PHE A 58 -11.91 2.37 3.54
C PHE A 58 -11.42 2.36 4.98
N LYS A 59 -11.02 1.19 5.44
CA LYS A 59 -10.36 1.06 6.75
C LYS A 59 -8.90 1.49 6.62
N THR A 60 -8.37 2.09 7.68
CA THR A 60 -6.95 2.51 7.71
C THR A 60 -6.01 1.34 7.43
N GLU A 61 -6.29 0.17 8.01
CA GLU A 61 -5.50 -1.04 7.78
C GLU A 61 -5.52 -1.45 6.31
N SER A 62 -6.68 -1.44 5.66
CA SER A 62 -6.80 -1.77 4.24
C SER A 62 -6.04 -0.79 3.37
N TYR A 63 -6.08 0.49 3.71
CA TYR A 63 -5.32 1.52 3.01
C TYR A 63 -3.82 1.29 3.15
N LEU A 64 -3.34 1.03 4.37
CA LEU A 64 -1.93 0.75 4.62
C LEU A 64 -1.44 -0.48 3.83
N ASP A 65 -2.24 -1.56 3.84
CA ASP A 65 -1.92 -2.77 3.08
C ASP A 65 -1.81 -2.46 1.58
N ALA A 66 -2.77 -1.71 1.04
CA ALA A 66 -2.77 -1.36 -0.38
C ALA A 66 -1.59 -0.45 -0.74
N VAL A 67 -1.25 0.50 0.12
CA VAL A 67 -0.07 1.36 -0.07
C VAL A 67 1.19 0.51 -0.07
N THR A 68 1.30 -0.45 0.84
CA THR A 68 2.46 -1.35 0.93
C THR A 68 2.58 -2.19 -0.33
N TYR A 69 1.47 -2.74 -0.80
CA TYR A 69 1.42 -3.53 -2.03
C TYR A 69 1.88 -2.70 -3.24
N VAL A 70 1.30 -1.52 -3.41
CA VAL A 70 1.65 -0.64 -4.53
C VAL A 70 3.11 -0.20 -4.46
N THR A 71 3.62 0.06 -3.26
CA THR A 71 5.04 0.41 -3.08
C THR A 71 5.94 -0.70 -3.62
N HIS A 72 5.65 -1.96 -3.30
CA HIS A 72 6.41 -3.09 -3.84
C HIS A 72 6.29 -3.16 -5.36
N LYS A 73 5.09 -2.90 -5.91
CA LYS A 73 4.89 -2.88 -7.36
C LYS A 73 5.75 -1.79 -8.02
N LEU A 74 5.77 -0.60 -7.44
CA LEU A 74 6.57 0.51 -7.97
C LEU A 74 8.07 0.24 -7.90
N MET A 75 8.49 -0.62 -6.99
CA MET A 75 9.89 -1.04 -6.88
C MET A 75 10.25 -2.19 -7.81
N GLY A 76 9.32 -2.64 -8.64
CA GLY A 76 9.58 -3.62 -9.69
C GLY A 76 9.19 -5.06 -9.37
N TYR A 77 8.58 -5.32 -8.23
CA TYR A 77 8.14 -6.67 -7.89
C TYR A 77 6.92 -7.08 -8.72
N SER A 78 6.82 -8.39 -9.01
CA SER A 78 5.63 -8.95 -9.65
C SER A 78 4.41 -8.82 -8.73
N ASN A 79 3.21 -9.00 -9.29
CA ASN A 79 1.99 -8.98 -8.49
C ASN A 79 2.05 -10.01 -7.37
N GLN A 80 2.52 -11.23 -7.68
CA GLN A 80 2.61 -12.30 -6.69
C GLN A 80 3.61 -11.97 -5.59
N ASP A 81 4.80 -11.51 -5.93
CA ASP A 81 5.82 -11.16 -4.95
C ASP A 81 5.39 -9.98 -4.08
N ALA A 82 4.78 -8.95 -4.69
CA ALA A 82 4.26 -7.81 -3.96
C ALA A 82 3.15 -8.24 -2.97
N TYR A 83 2.27 -9.14 -3.42
CA TYR A 83 1.20 -9.65 -2.58
C TYR A 83 1.75 -10.41 -1.36
N PHE A 84 2.73 -11.28 -1.56
CA PHE A 84 3.28 -12.07 -0.46
C PHE A 84 4.18 -11.26 0.46
N LYS A 85 4.82 -10.22 -0.04
CA LYS A 85 5.55 -9.28 0.83
C LYS A 85 4.61 -8.46 1.69
N THR A 86 3.42 -8.16 1.16
CA THR A 86 2.39 -7.42 1.89
C THR A 86 1.68 -8.32 2.91
N PHE A 87 1.43 -9.58 2.55
CA PHE A 87 0.65 -10.53 3.37
C PHE A 87 1.42 -11.84 3.58
N PRO A 88 2.56 -11.82 4.28
CA PRO A 88 3.39 -13.02 4.42
C PRO A 88 2.68 -14.18 5.14
N GLN A 89 1.79 -13.86 6.09
CA GLN A 89 1.05 -14.91 6.82
C GLN A 89 0.02 -15.59 5.93
N ARG A 90 -0.58 -14.87 4.98
CA ARG A 90 -1.50 -15.47 4.02
C ARG A 90 -0.80 -16.50 3.15
N TYR A 91 0.42 -16.18 2.70
CA TYR A 91 1.21 -17.11 1.91
C TYR A 91 1.45 -18.41 2.67
N GLN A 92 1.90 -18.30 3.92
CA GLN A 92 2.16 -19.47 4.77
C GLN A 92 0.90 -20.30 4.97
N THR A 93 -0.23 -19.66 5.22
CA THR A 93 -1.50 -20.34 5.43
C THR A 93 -1.96 -21.07 4.16
N LEU A 94 -1.86 -20.43 3.01
CA LEU A 94 -2.28 -21.02 1.74
C LEU A 94 -1.40 -22.20 1.35
N VAL A 95 -0.09 -22.09 1.56
CA VAL A 95 0.84 -23.19 1.30
C VAL A 95 0.57 -24.36 2.23
N ALA A 96 0.30 -24.09 3.51
CA ALA A 96 -0.01 -25.13 4.48
C ALA A 96 -1.31 -25.88 4.14
N ARG A 97 -2.26 -25.22 3.47
CA ARG A 97 -3.50 -25.83 2.99
C ARG A 97 -3.34 -26.59 1.68
N GLY A 98 -2.14 -26.56 1.07
CA GLY A 98 -1.88 -27.23 -0.19
C GLY A 98 -2.57 -26.60 -1.38
N ILE A 99 -2.75 -25.27 -1.37
CA ILE A 99 -3.42 -24.58 -2.47
C ILE A 99 -2.63 -24.72 -3.77
N SER A 100 -3.35 -24.87 -4.90
CA SER A 100 -2.72 -24.97 -6.22
C SER A 100 -2.15 -23.64 -6.67
N ALA A 101 -1.15 -23.70 -7.57
CA ALA A 101 -0.57 -22.49 -8.16
C ALA A 101 -1.63 -21.64 -8.88
N LYS A 102 -2.59 -22.30 -9.54
CA LYS A 102 -3.70 -21.63 -10.23
C LYS A 102 -4.57 -20.84 -9.24
N ASP A 103 -4.95 -21.47 -8.13
CA ASP A 103 -5.78 -20.82 -7.12
C ASP A 103 -5.03 -19.69 -6.41
N LEU A 104 -3.73 -19.88 -6.18
CA LEU A 104 -2.88 -18.84 -5.63
C LEU A 104 -2.85 -17.61 -6.54
N SER A 105 -2.67 -17.82 -7.84
CA SER A 105 -2.70 -16.73 -8.82
C SER A 105 -4.05 -16.02 -8.85
N ALA A 106 -5.13 -16.75 -8.63
CA ALA A 106 -6.48 -16.15 -8.56
C ALA A 106 -6.63 -15.21 -7.35
N TYR A 107 -6.09 -15.58 -6.19
CA TYR A 107 -6.09 -14.71 -5.02
C TYR A 107 -5.31 -13.42 -5.29
N VAL A 108 -4.15 -13.55 -5.89
CA VAL A 108 -3.30 -12.38 -6.23
C VAL A 108 -4.02 -11.47 -7.22
N ALA A 109 -4.62 -12.05 -8.26
CA ALA A 109 -5.35 -11.29 -9.29
C ALA A 109 -6.56 -10.57 -8.69
N ALA A 110 -7.29 -11.21 -7.80
CA ALA A 110 -8.42 -10.61 -7.12
C ALA A 110 -7.99 -9.42 -6.26
N TYR A 111 -6.89 -9.54 -5.54
CA TYR A 111 -6.37 -8.43 -4.76
C TYR A 111 -5.93 -7.26 -5.64
N HIS A 112 -5.17 -7.55 -6.69
CA HIS A 112 -4.69 -6.52 -7.62
C HIS A 112 -5.85 -5.77 -8.27
N SER A 113 -6.98 -6.41 -8.46
CA SER A 113 -8.16 -5.82 -9.09
C SER A 113 -9.10 -5.10 -8.13
N ASN A 114 -8.81 -5.06 -6.82
CA ASN A 114 -9.71 -4.40 -5.90
C ASN A 114 -9.71 -2.87 -6.10
N LYS A 115 -10.81 -2.25 -5.66
CA LYS A 115 -11.03 -0.81 -5.88
C LYS A 115 -9.92 0.05 -5.28
N LEU A 116 -9.53 -0.24 -4.05
CA LEU A 116 -8.56 0.58 -3.32
C LEU A 116 -7.18 0.53 -3.99
N VAL A 117 -6.72 -0.66 -4.35
CA VAL A 117 -5.44 -0.83 -5.07
C VAL A 117 -5.46 -0.05 -6.38
N ASN A 118 -6.56 -0.15 -7.14
CA ASN A 118 -6.67 0.56 -8.42
C ASN A 118 -6.69 2.06 -8.26
N LEU A 119 -7.36 2.59 -7.25
CA LEU A 119 -7.35 4.02 -6.97
C LEU A 119 -5.93 4.53 -6.67
N ILE A 120 -5.17 3.76 -5.89
CA ILE A 120 -3.79 4.13 -5.57
C ILE A 120 -2.91 4.03 -6.80
N LEU A 121 -3.05 2.97 -7.60
CA LEU A 121 -2.30 2.82 -8.84
C LEU A 121 -2.56 3.97 -9.81
N GLU A 122 -3.80 4.43 -9.92
CA GLU A 122 -4.15 5.58 -10.74
C GLU A 122 -3.41 6.85 -10.28
N GLN A 123 -3.31 7.07 -8.97
CA GLN A 123 -2.56 8.20 -8.43
C GLN A 123 -1.06 8.08 -8.75
N SER A 124 -0.51 6.86 -8.74
CA SER A 124 0.91 6.64 -9.01
C SER A 124 1.26 6.80 -10.49
N ILE A 125 0.31 6.59 -11.40
CA ILE A 125 0.53 6.71 -12.84
C ILE A 125 0.77 8.17 -13.25
N VAL A 126 0.08 9.12 -12.63
CA VAL A 126 0.18 10.53 -13.00
C VAL A 126 1.63 11.06 -12.97
N PRO A 127 2.41 10.86 -11.90
CA PRO A 127 3.82 11.27 -11.90
C PRO A 127 4.64 10.57 -12.99
N SER A 128 4.41 9.28 -13.23
CA SER A 128 5.10 8.53 -14.28
C SER A 128 4.80 9.08 -15.65
N TRP A 129 3.53 9.44 -15.91
CA TRP A 129 3.12 10.04 -17.15
C TRP A 129 3.82 11.38 -17.39
N LEU A 130 3.90 12.21 -16.38
CA LEU A 130 4.60 13.49 -16.47
C LEU A 130 6.09 13.32 -16.78
N LEU A 131 6.72 12.35 -16.14
CA LEU A 131 8.13 12.04 -16.40
C LEU A 131 8.34 11.56 -17.82
N ASN A 132 7.48 10.67 -18.32
CA ASN A 132 7.56 10.17 -19.68
C ASN A 132 7.36 11.30 -20.70
N ARG A 133 6.46 12.22 -20.43
CA ARG A 133 6.23 13.38 -21.27
C ARG A 133 7.48 14.23 -21.41
N ASP A 134 8.19 14.46 -20.30
CA ASP A 134 9.42 15.23 -20.29
C ASP A 134 10.55 14.55 -21.07
N VAL A 135 10.61 13.23 -20.99
CA VAL A 135 11.62 12.43 -21.70
C VAL A 135 11.45 12.55 -23.21
N TYR A 136 10.22 12.63 -23.69
CA TYR A 136 9.93 12.68 -25.14
C TYR A 136 9.96 14.07 -25.75
N GLN A 137 10.21 15.06 -24.94
CA GLN A 137 10.41 16.42 -25.40
C GLN A 137 11.89 16.72 -25.62
#